data_a82707b1cbdc5052a9a25791b3a699ea
#
_entry.id   a82707b1cbdc5052a9a25791b3a699ea
#
_cell.length_a   1.000
_cell.length_b   1.000
_cell.length_c   1.000
_cell.angle_alpha   90.00
_cell.angle_beta   90.00
_cell.angle_gamma   90.00
#
_symmetry.space_group_name_H-M   'P 1'
#
loop_
_entity.id
_entity.type
_entity.pdbx_description
1 polymer ?
#
loop_
_entity_poly.entity_id
_entity_poly.type
_entity_poly.pdbx_seq_one_letter_code
_entity_poly.pdbx_strand_id
1 'polypeptide(L)'
;MSRQTHKDPYAALGVSRDAEIETIKKAYRKLAQQYHPDRNPDDPAAEERFKQVSAAYAVLSDPERRKNFDEFGDIALDASFDAEKARAASRGFGGGFPGGGPAGGFSAGGFQDSGDLGSLFEDLFGGGRGGHRGPFPQAGPDLETRLTLSFAEAVLGCEKRVEFSRPDTEGRNHRETLQVRIPPGVEEGARIRLAGKGGEGIAGGPAGDLYARIHVQKHKAFKRDGRNLTLDVPISIAEAITGAEVDLATLDGRVSLKVPPGTDGGTRLRLRGKGVPAHGKRPAGDLYVTIRIRVPKKLDDAQRKIVEELFDEDAARWREDLGQ
;
A
#
# COMPACT_ATOMS: atom_id res chain seq x y z
N MET A 1 47.24 23.38 -1.82
CA MET A 1 46.82 22.09 -2.42
C MET A 1 46.30 21.19 -1.27
N SER A 2 45.01 21.28 -1.01
CA SER A 2 44.39 20.57 0.10
C SER A 2 44.04 19.13 -0.33
N ARG A 3 44.69 18.15 0.32
CA ARG A 3 44.27 16.77 0.27
C ARG A 3 42.82 16.71 0.77
N GLN A 4 41.89 16.24 -0.07
CA GLN A 4 40.56 15.87 0.37
C GLN A 4 40.75 14.68 1.33
N THR A 5 40.75 14.95 2.62
CA THR A 5 40.62 13.95 3.66
C THR A 5 39.23 13.35 3.55
N HIS A 6 39.11 12.16 2.99
CA HIS A 6 37.90 11.37 3.11
C HIS A 6 37.64 11.18 4.61
N LYS A 7 36.59 11.83 5.11
CA LYS A 7 36.24 11.75 6.56
C LYS A 7 35.82 10.32 6.86
N ASP A 8 36.46 9.72 7.88
CA ASP A 8 36.13 8.38 8.39
C ASP A 8 34.58 8.19 8.46
N PRO A 9 33.99 7.19 7.77
CA PRO A 9 32.55 6.95 7.75
C PRO A 9 31.94 6.76 9.16
N TYR A 10 32.70 6.19 10.10
CA TYR A 10 32.26 6.07 11.50
C TYR A 10 32.14 7.43 12.17
N ALA A 11 33.14 8.30 11.95
CA ALA A 11 33.11 9.67 12.47
C ALA A 11 32.00 10.52 11.82
N ALA A 12 31.70 10.30 10.53
CA ALA A 12 30.62 11.00 9.83
C ALA A 12 29.24 10.67 10.41
N LEU A 13 29.02 9.43 10.84
CA LEU A 13 27.77 9.00 11.50
C LEU A 13 27.82 9.19 13.04
N GLY A 14 28.96 9.53 13.62
CA GLY A 14 29.14 9.69 15.06
C GLY A 14 28.97 8.37 15.83
N VAL A 15 29.41 7.26 15.26
CA VAL A 15 29.37 5.93 15.86
C VAL A 15 30.78 5.37 16.06
N SER A 16 30.93 4.42 16.98
CA SER A 16 32.20 3.73 17.18
C SER A 16 32.44 2.69 16.08
N ARG A 17 33.71 2.29 15.89
CA ARG A 17 34.10 1.30 14.85
C ARG A 17 33.53 -0.10 15.09
N ASP A 18 33.25 -0.44 16.34
CA ASP A 18 32.64 -1.70 16.80
C ASP A 18 31.09 -1.63 16.83
N ALA A 19 30.48 -0.53 16.40
CA ALA A 19 29.04 -0.36 16.44
C ALA A 19 28.31 -1.43 15.63
N GLU A 20 27.25 -1.98 16.20
CA GLU A 20 26.33 -2.89 15.52
C GLU A 20 25.56 -2.21 14.41
N ILE A 21 25.16 -2.99 13.40
CA ILE A 21 24.45 -2.51 12.22
C ILE A 21 23.16 -1.72 12.58
N GLU A 22 22.46 -2.11 13.64
CA GLU A 22 21.26 -1.42 14.11
C GLU A 22 21.58 -0.03 14.70
N THR A 23 22.72 0.13 15.35
CA THR A 23 23.21 1.41 15.85
C THR A 23 23.58 2.33 14.69
N ILE A 24 24.24 1.81 13.65
CA ILE A 24 24.57 2.53 12.43
C ILE A 24 23.30 3.01 11.72
N LYS A 25 22.31 2.14 11.55
CA LYS A 25 20.99 2.50 10.95
C LYS A 25 20.27 3.58 11.76
N LYS A 26 20.30 3.48 13.08
CA LYS A 26 19.65 4.47 13.97
C LYS A 26 20.32 5.84 13.86
N ALA A 27 21.65 5.88 13.87
CA ALA A 27 22.43 7.10 13.70
C ALA A 27 22.15 7.76 12.34
N TYR A 28 22.19 6.98 11.26
CA TYR A 28 21.86 7.46 9.93
C TYR A 28 20.47 8.07 9.86
N ARG A 29 19.42 7.38 10.33
CA ARG A 29 18.04 7.91 10.31
C ARG A 29 17.92 9.24 11.04
N LYS A 30 18.56 9.37 12.17
CA LYS A 30 18.57 10.61 12.96
C LYS A 30 19.22 11.75 12.19
N LEU A 31 20.41 11.54 11.65
CA LEU A 31 21.17 12.56 10.91
C LEU A 31 20.53 12.89 9.56
N ALA A 32 20.04 11.90 8.83
CA ALA A 32 19.32 12.11 7.57
C ALA A 32 18.05 12.94 7.77
N GLN A 33 17.30 12.71 8.85
CA GLN A 33 16.13 13.53 9.20
C GLN A 33 16.51 14.95 9.64
N GLN A 34 17.65 15.10 10.31
CA GLN A 34 18.14 16.40 10.77
C GLN A 34 18.61 17.29 9.60
N TYR A 35 19.32 16.72 8.62
CA TYR A 35 19.92 17.43 7.51
C TYR A 35 19.16 17.26 6.19
N HIS A 36 17.90 16.80 6.25
CA HIS A 36 17.08 16.60 5.04
C HIS A 36 16.87 17.92 4.27
N PRO A 37 16.99 17.94 2.94
CA PRO A 37 16.81 19.15 2.13
C PRO A 37 15.46 19.84 2.36
N ASP A 38 14.37 19.06 2.48
CA ASP A 38 13.02 19.63 2.72
C ASP A 38 12.89 20.35 4.07
N ARG A 39 13.77 20.04 5.04
CA ARG A 39 13.75 20.68 6.36
C ARG A 39 14.77 21.82 6.49
N ASN A 40 15.74 21.84 5.61
CA ASN A 40 16.79 22.84 5.58
C ASN A 40 16.93 23.38 4.13
N PRO A 41 15.87 23.99 3.60
CA PRO A 41 15.93 24.59 2.27
C PRO A 41 16.98 25.70 2.28
N ASP A 42 17.83 25.73 1.24
CA ASP A 42 18.86 26.75 1.04
C ASP A 42 20.01 26.77 2.08
N ASP A 43 20.24 25.68 2.84
CA ASP A 43 21.41 25.53 3.71
C ASP A 43 22.47 24.60 3.08
N PRO A 44 23.54 25.19 2.44
CA PRO A 44 24.60 24.38 1.81
C PRO A 44 25.37 23.50 2.79
N ALA A 45 25.45 23.92 4.07
CA ALA A 45 26.15 23.15 5.09
C ALA A 45 25.34 21.91 5.50
N ALA A 46 24.02 22.02 5.56
CA ALA A 46 23.13 20.88 5.79
C ALA A 46 23.16 19.90 4.61
N GLU A 47 23.17 20.41 3.39
CA GLU A 47 23.28 19.58 2.17
C GLU A 47 24.61 18.79 2.13
N GLU A 48 25.72 19.46 2.39
CA GLU A 48 27.04 18.79 2.45
C GLU A 48 27.09 17.74 3.55
N ARG A 49 26.51 18.04 4.72
CA ARG A 49 26.40 17.08 5.82
C ARG A 49 25.51 15.87 5.43
N PHE A 50 24.40 16.09 4.76
CA PHE A 50 23.52 15.02 4.29
C PHE A 50 24.25 14.10 3.29
N LYS A 51 25.03 14.67 2.35
CA LYS A 51 25.87 13.91 1.41
C LYS A 51 26.90 13.06 2.15
N GLN A 52 27.60 13.62 3.14
CA GLN A 52 28.59 12.90 3.95
C GLN A 52 27.99 11.75 4.73
N VAL A 53 26.84 11.99 5.38
CA VAL A 53 26.10 10.99 6.17
C VAL A 53 25.58 9.87 5.29
N SER A 54 25.08 10.18 4.09
CA SER A 54 24.58 9.19 3.14
C SER A 54 25.69 8.33 2.56
N ALA A 55 26.82 8.93 2.20
CA ALA A 55 28.01 8.21 1.73
C ALA A 55 28.58 7.27 2.82
N ALA A 56 28.66 7.74 4.06
CA ALA A 56 29.11 6.92 5.19
C ALA A 56 28.20 5.71 5.44
N TYR A 57 26.89 5.91 5.36
CA TYR A 57 25.93 4.83 5.51
C TYR A 57 26.01 3.81 4.39
N ALA A 58 26.21 4.23 3.14
CA ALA A 58 26.39 3.33 2.00
C ALA A 58 27.60 2.39 2.13
N VAL A 59 28.63 2.81 2.87
CA VAL A 59 29.80 1.97 3.17
C VAL A 59 29.54 1.05 4.35
N LEU A 60 28.99 1.59 5.46
CA LEU A 60 28.86 0.86 6.72
C LEU A 60 27.63 -0.05 6.80
N SER A 61 26.63 0.14 5.93
CA SER A 61 25.43 -0.69 5.90
C SER A 61 25.64 -2.04 5.19
N ASP A 62 26.63 -2.14 4.33
CA ASP A 62 27.02 -3.35 3.62
C ASP A 62 28.17 -4.06 4.35
N PRO A 63 28.00 -5.31 4.80
CA PRO A 63 29.03 -6.03 5.54
C PRO A 63 30.35 -6.20 4.79
N GLU A 64 30.31 -6.40 3.47
CA GLU A 64 31.48 -6.57 2.62
C GLU A 64 32.23 -5.24 2.46
N ARG A 65 31.54 -4.16 2.19
CA ARG A 65 32.12 -2.82 2.07
C ARG A 65 32.71 -2.35 3.39
N ARG A 66 31.98 -2.57 4.49
CA ARG A 66 32.48 -2.27 5.84
C ARG A 66 33.77 -3.02 6.13
N LYS A 67 33.81 -4.34 5.88
CA LYS A 67 34.98 -5.16 6.06
C LYS A 67 36.18 -4.70 5.21
N ASN A 68 35.93 -4.35 3.96
CA ASN A 68 36.98 -3.85 3.06
C ASN A 68 37.50 -2.49 3.53
N PHE A 69 36.61 -1.61 4.03
CA PHE A 69 37.03 -0.33 4.62
C PHE A 69 37.85 -0.53 5.90
N ASP A 70 37.45 -1.44 6.77
CA ASP A 70 38.14 -1.74 8.01
C ASP A 70 39.52 -2.34 7.75
N GLU A 71 39.71 -3.12 6.64
CA GLU A 71 40.95 -3.76 6.25
C GLU A 71 41.90 -2.82 5.47
N PHE A 72 41.35 -2.00 4.55
CA PHE A 72 42.16 -1.22 3.58
C PHE A 72 42.00 0.29 3.73
N GLY A 73 41.12 0.78 4.62
CA GLY A 73 40.86 2.20 4.83
C GLY A 73 40.29 2.91 3.61
N ASP A 74 40.70 4.15 3.40
CA ASP A 74 40.16 5.03 2.35
C ASP A 74 40.32 4.48 0.92
N ILE A 75 41.28 3.59 0.68
CA ILE A 75 41.49 2.98 -0.64
C ILE A 75 40.31 2.09 -1.03
N ALA A 76 39.65 1.47 -0.04
CA ALA A 76 38.47 0.64 -0.27
C ALA A 76 37.21 1.44 -0.69
N LEU A 77 37.28 2.76 -0.63
CA LEU A 77 36.19 3.66 -1.09
C LEU A 77 36.28 3.94 -2.60
N ASP A 78 37.37 3.57 -3.25
CA ASP A 78 37.53 3.77 -4.69
C ASP A 78 36.69 2.78 -5.47
N ALA A 79 35.94 3.25 -6.47
CA ALA A 79 35.07 2.44 -7.31
C ALA A 79 35.80 1.34 -8.10
N SER A 80 37.12 1.51 -8.30
CA SER A 80 38.00 0.53 -8.97
C SER A 80 38.67 -0.47 -8.01
N PHE A 81 38.37 -0.37 -6.71
CA PHE A 81 39.01 -1.22 -5.69
C PHE A 81 38.54 -2.66 -5.79
N ASP A 82 39.51 -3.56 -5.95
CA ASP A 82 39.31 -5.02 -5.97
C ASP A 82 39.98 -5.64 -4.74
N ALA A 83 39.16 -6.03 -3.78
CA ALA A 83 39.63 -6.59 -2.50
C ALA A 83 40.43 -7.89 -2.67
N GLU A 84 40.13 -8.72 -3.68
CA GLU A 84 40.89 -9.95 -3.93
C GLU A 84 42.27 -9.65 -4.48
N LYS A 85 42.37 -8.69 -5.40
CA LYS A 85 43.69 -8.25 -5.91
C LYS A 85 44.49 -7.54 -4.84
N ALA A 86 43.88 -6.75 -3.97
CA ALA A 86 44.54 -6.08 -2.87
C ALA A 86 45.07 -7.11 -1.83
N ARG A 87 44.32 -8.15 -1.51
CA ARG A 87 44.74 -9.24 -0.65
C ARG A 87 45.80 -10.12 -1.29
N ALA A 88 45.75 -10.37 -2.60
CA ALA A 88 46.77 -11.10 -3.33
C ALA A 88 48.09 -10.32 -3.38
N ALA A 89 48.02 -9.00 -3.60
CA ALA A 89 49.20 -8.13 -3.58
C ALA A 89 49.86 -8.06 -2.17
N SER A 90 49.04 -7.98 -1.11
CA SER A 90 49.56 -7.99 0.28
C SER A 90 50.21 -9.30 0.71
N ARG A 91 49.76 -10.44 0.16
CA ARG A 91 50.36 -11.75 0.39
C ARG A 91 51.65 -12.01 -0.40
N GLY A 92 51.87 -11.29 -1.51
CA GLY A 92 53.02 -11.43 -2.39
C GLY A 92 54.21 -10.49 -2.10
N PHE A 93 54.06 -9.48 -1.24
CA PHE A 93 55.07 -8.45 -1.01
C PHE A 93 55.44 -8.29 0.48
N GLY A 94 56.14 -9.23 0.99
CA GLY A 94 56.98 -8.99 2.15
C GLY A 94 58.26 -8.28 1.68
N GLY A 95 58.26 -6.95 1.56
CA GLY A 95 59.47 -6.19 1.25
C GLY A 95 59.23 -4.90 0.48
N GLY A 96 59.32 -3.76 1.17
CA GLY A 96 59.85 -2.49 0.75
C GLY A 96 59.22 -1.77 -0.43
N PHE A 97 58.55 -0.65 -0.18
CA PHE A 97 58.28 0.39 -1.18
C PHE A 97 59.32 1.50 -1.12
N PRO A 98 59.84 1.95 -2.27
CA PRO A 98 60.23 3.36 -2.48
C PRO A 98 59.31 4.03 -3.51
N GLY A 99 58.95 5.26 -3.21
CA GLY A 99 57.97 6.08 -3.86
C GLY A 99 58.27 6.58 -5.30
N GLY A 100 57.33 7.23 -5.90
CA GLY A 100 57.46 8.06 -7.10
C GLY A 100 56.16 8.10 -7.91
N GLY A 101 55.47 9.29 -7.94
CA GLY A 101 54.35 9.60 -8.82
C GLY A 101 54.76 9.76 -10.29
N PRO A 102 53.91 10.21 -11.22
CA PRO A 102 53.35 11.57 -11.25
C PRO A 102 51.90 11.74 -11.78
N ALA A 103 51.29 12.78 -11.31
CA ALA A 103 50.38 13.73 -11.90
C ALA A 103 49.59 13.42 -13.19
N GLY A 104 48.29 13.54 -13.10
CA GLY A 104 47.37 13.81 -14.22
C GLY A 104 46.17 14.60 -13.69
N GLY A 105 46.19 15.93 -13.99
CA GLY A 105 45.23 16.89 -13.49
C GLY A 105 43.82 16.70 -14.05
N PHE A 106 42.81 16.96 -13.20
CA PHE A 106 41.44 17.16 -13.62
C PHE A 106 41.01 18.59 -13.31
N SER A 107 40.70 19.30 -14.42
CA SER A 107 40.19 20.67 -14.46
C SER A 107 38.77 20.72 -13.96
N ALA A 108 38.51 21.59 -12.99
CA ALA A 108 37.19 21.93 -12.50
C ALA A 108 36.50 22.85 -13.52
N GLY A 109 35.31 22.45 -13.96
CA GLY A 109 34.44 23.25 -14.84
C GLY A 109 32.96 22.92 -14.61
N GLY A 110 32.29 23.86 -13.92
CA GLY A 110 30.90 24.20 -14.15
C GLY A 110 29.81 23.27 -13.69
N PHE A 111 29.31 23.48 -12.47
CA PHE A 111 28.00 22.99 -12.04
C PHE A 111 27.02 24.16 -11.95
N GLN A 112 26.05 24.13 -12.86
CA GLN A 112 24.80 24.87 -12.70
C GLN A 112 23.73 24.09 -13.49
N ASP A 113 22.94 23.31 -12.82
CA ASP A 113 21.48 23.25 -12.89
C ASP A 113 20.92 22.06 -12.13
N SER A 114 19.72 22.25 -11.63
CA SER A 114 19.00 21.48 -10.62
C SER A 114 18.44 20.15 -11.14
N GLY A 115 18.49 19.11 -10.30
CA GLY A 115 17.40 18.14 -10.25
C GLY A 115 17.64 16.76 -10.81
N ASP A 116 18.74 16.08 -10.44
CA ASP A 116 18.71 14.60 -10.44
C ASP A 116 19.87 14.01 -9.60
N LEU A 117 19.61 13.84 -8.31
CA LEU A 117 20.56 13.19 -7.39
C LEU A 117 20.84 11.72 -7.73
N GLY A 118 19.99 11.09 -8.53
CA GLY A 118 20.18 9.73 -9.02
C GLY A 118 21.22 9.63 -10.11
N SER A 119 21.24 10.58 -11.04
CA SER A 119 22.23 10.62 -12.14
C SER A 119 23.62 11.02 -11.65
N LEU A 120 23.71 11.87 -10.62
CA LEU A 120 24.99 12.25 -9.99
C LEU A 120 25.64 11.06 -9.24
N PHE A 121 24.83 10.16 -8.72
CA PHE A 121 25.33 8.93 -8.10
C PHE A 121 25.85 7.94 -9.17
N GLU A 122 25.17 7.85 -10.32
CA GLU A 122 25.60 7.04 -11.46
C GLU A 122 26.87 7.57 -12.11
N ASP A 123 27.02 8.89 -12.27
CA ASP A 123 28.23 9.50 -12.85
C ASP A 123 29.44 9.44 -11.92
N LEU A 124 29.25 9.58 -10.61
CA LEU A 124 30.36 9.56 -9.64
C LEU A 124 30.90 8.14 -9.40
N PHE A 125 30.03 7.11 -9.51
CA PHE A 125 30.41 5.71 -9.30
C PHE A 125 30.42 4.87 -10.59
N GLY A 126 29.99 5.43 -11.74
CA GLY A 126 29.92 4.74 -13.04
C GLY A 126 31.01 5.06 -14.06
N GLY A 127 31.88 6.02 -13.81
CA GLY A 127 32.87 6.53 -14.75
C GLY A 127 34.12 5.69 -14.90
N GLY A 128 34.11 4.68 -15.74
CA GLY A 128 35.30 3.88 -16.13
C GLY A 128 35.14 3.17 -17.47
N ARG A 129 35.60 3.83 -18.55
CA ARG A 129 36.06 3.28 -19.85
C ARG A 129 35.42 2.00 -20.40
N GLY A 130 34.69 2.14 -21.51
CA GLY A 130 34.72 1.32 -22.74
C GLY A 130 34.93 -0.19 -22.64
N GLY A 131 34.05 -0.90 -21.93
CA GLY A 131 33.83 -2.31 -22.13
C GLY A 131 32.36 -2.49 -22.48
N HIS A 132 32.02 -3.38 -23.41
CA HIS A 132 30.64 -3.77 -23.70
C HIS A 132 29.96 -4.18 -22.39
N ARG A 133 29.35 -3.21 -21.68
CA ARG A 133 28.43 -3.50 -20.57
C ARG A 133 27.16 -4.01 -21.22
N GLY A 134 26.91 -5.29 -21.09
CA GLY A 134 25.58 -5.85 -21.33
C GLY A 134 24.55 -5.04 -20.56
N PRO A 135 23.31 -4.99 -20.97
CA PRO A 135 22.28 -4.21 -20.30
C PRO A 135 22.22 -4.63 -18.81
N PHE A 136 22.24 -3.64 -17.90
CA PHE A 136 22.11 -3.90 -16.47
C PHE A 136 20.73 -4.50 -16.18
N PRO A 137 20.65 -5.43 -15.20
CA PRO A 137 19.38 -5.93 -14.73
C PRO A 137 18.46 -4.77 -14.29
N GLN A 138 17.40 -4.51 -15.02
CA GLN A 138 16.38 -3.54 -14.68
C GLN A 138 15.09 -4.24 -14.31
N ALA A 139 14.44 -3.80 -13.23
CA ALA A 139 13.13 -4.31 -12.85
C ALA A 139 12.10 -3.95 -13.93
N GLY A 140 11.19 -4.88 -14.19
CA GLY A 140 10.06 -4.64 -15.08
C GLY A 140 9.09 -3.60 -14.52
N PRO A 141 8.29 -2.95 -15.37
CA PRO A 141 7.31 -1.96 -14.95
C PRO A 141 6.18 -2.63 -14.17
N ASP A 142 5.64 -1.89 -13.18
CA ASP A 142 4.40 -2.28 -12.53
C ASP A 142 3.22 -2.11 -13.47
N LEU A 143 2.24 -3.01 -13.36
CA LEU A 143 1.02 -2.99 -14.16
C LEU A 143 -0.19 -2.71 -13.26
N GLU A 144 -1.20 -2.05 -13.82
CA GLU A 144 -2.50 -1.88 -13.18
C GLU A 144 -3.60 -2.57 -14.00
N THR A 145 -4.51 -3.26 -13.29
CA THR A 145 -5.72 -3.83 -13.89
C THR A 145 -6.94 -3.51 -13.03
N ARG A 146 -8.11 -3.47 -13.65
CA ARG A 146 -9.37 -3.25 -12.93
C ARG A 146 -10.05 -4.59 -12.68
N LEU A 147 -10.40 -4.84 -11.42
CA LEU A 147 -11.13 -6.03 -11.01
C LEU A 147 -12.52 -5.65 -10.50
N THR A 148 -13.55 -5.98 -11.29
CA THR A 148 -14.93 -5.72 -10.92
C THR A 148 -15.49 -6.87 -10.09
N LEU A 149 -16.01 -6.53 -8.89
CA LEU A 149 -16.68 -7.45 -7.98
C LEU A 149 -18.15 -7.11 -7.87
N SER A 150 -18.99 -8.13 -7.72
CA SER A 150 -20.33 -7.94 -7.23
C SER A 150 -20.30 -7.49 -5.76
N PHE A 151 -21.37 -6.90 -5.28
CA PHE A 151 -21.50 -6.49 -3.88
C PHE A 151 -21.29 -7.67 -2.92
N ALA A 152 -21.88 -8.83 -3.22
CA ALA A 152 -21.74 -10.03 -2.41
C ALA A 152 -20.28 -10.53 -2.36
N GLU A 153 -19.59 -10.58 -3.51
CA GLU A 153 -18.17 -10.96 -3.58
C GLU A 153 -17.29 -10.02 -2.75
N ALA A 154 -17.56 -8.71 -2.77
CA ALA A 154 -16.81 -7.74 -1.99
C ALA A 154 -17.05 -7.86 -0.48
N VAL A 155 -18.29 -8.20 -0.08
CA VAL A 155 -18.66 -8.36 1.33
C VAL A 155 -18.16 -9.69 1.90
N LEU A 156 -18.42 -10.80 1.21
CA LEU A 156 -18.13 -12.15 1.71
C LEU A 156 -16.69 -12.59 1.43
N GLY A 157 -16.01 -11.92 0.49
CA GLY A 157 -14.78 -12.41 -0.08
C GLY A 157 -15.03 -13.50 -1.12
N CYS A 158 -14.07 -13.71 -2.00
CA CYS A 158 -14.16 -14.73 -3.04
C CYS A 158 -12.77 -15.09 -3.58
N GLU A 159 -12.72 -16.16 -4.33
CA GLU A 159 -11.62 -16.44 -5.26
C GLU A 159 -12.07 -16.09 -6.67
N LYS A 160 -11.32 -15.21 -7.33
CA LYS A 160 -11.69 -14.73 -8.66
C LYS A 160 -10.55 -14.90 -9.65
N ARG A 161 -10.89 -15.34 -10.83
CA ARG A 161 -9.96 -15.43 -11.95
C ARG A 161 -9.81 -14.05 -12.58
N VAL A 162 -8.58 -13.57 -12.66
CA VAL A 162 -8.22 -12.28 -13.26
C VAL A 162 -7.41 -12.54 -14.51
N GLU A 163 -7.89 -12.02 -15.63
CA GLU A 163 -7.16 -12.02 -16.89
C GLU A 163 -6.49 -10.66 -17.06
N PHE A 164 -5.22 -10.66 -17.40
CA PHE A 164 -4.46 -9.44 -17.66
C PHE A 164 -3.47 -9.67 -18.79
N SER A 165 -3.06 -8.57 -19.43
CA SER A 165 -2.04 -8.60 -20.47
C SER A 165 -0.70 -8.20 -19.88
N ARG A 166 0.29 -9.04 -20.08
CA ARG A 166 1.66 -8.81 -19.63
C ARG A 166 2.55 -8.59 -20.86
N PRO A 167 3.23 -7.43 -20.97
CA PRO A 167 4.23 -7.23 -22.01
C PRO A 167 5.49 -8.05 -21.69
N ASP A 168 6.02 -8.76 -22.68
CA ASP A 168 7.33 -9.36 -22.63
C ASP A 168 8.45 -8.35 -22.95
N THR A 169 9.69 -8.78 -22.93
CA THR A 169 10.87 -7.96 -23.26
C THR A 169 10.91 -7.52 -24.71
N GLU A 170 10.14 -8.17 -25.60
CA GLU A 170 10.01 -7.81 -27.02
C GLU A 170 8.78 -6.91 -27.30
N GLY A 171 8.03 -6.52 -26.26
CA GLY A 171 6.83 -5.69 -26.37
C GLY A 171 5.58 -6.44 -26.83
N ARG A 172 5.60 -7.78 -26.88
CA ARG A 172 4.42 -8.58 -27.19
C ARG A 172 3.59 -8.78 -25.94
N ASN A 173 2.28 -8.66 -26.07
CA ASN A 173 1.35 -8.86 -24.95
C ASN A 173 0.95 -10.34 -24.84
N HIS A 174 1.32 -10.96 -23.73
CA HIS A 174 0.84 -12.29 -23.36
C HIS A 174 -0.35 -12.15 -22.40
N ARG A 175 -1.44 -12.88 -22.70
CA ARG A 175 -2.57 -12.99 -21.77
C ARG A 175 -2.24 -14.04 -20.72
N GLU A 176 -2.22 -13.61 -19.47
CA GLU A 176 -2.12 -14.50 -18.33
C GLU A 176 -3.43 -14.50 -17.53
N THR A 177 -3.72 -15.64 -16.93
CA THR A 177 -4.87 -15.82 -16.05
C THR A 177 -4.36 -16.20 -14.67
N LEU A 178 -4.78 -15.46 -13.66
CA LEU A 178 -4.38 -15.70 -12.28
C LEU A 178 -5.60 -15.84 -11.38
N GLN A 179 -5.58 -16.82 -10.49
CA GLN A 179 -6.58 -16.93 -9.43
C GLN A 179 -6.18 -16.06 -8.25
N VAL A 180 -7.02 -15.08 -7.93
CA VAL A 180 -6.78 -14.09 -6.87
C VAL A 180 -7.77 -14.32 -5.75
N ARG A 181 -7.27 -14.50 -4.53
CA ARG A 181 -8.08 -14.57 -3.33
C ARG A 181 -8.36 -13.18 -2.80
N ILE A 182 -9.63 -12.82 -2.73
CA ILE A 182 -10.12 -11.52 -2.27
C ILE A 182 -10.65 -11.68 -0.86
N PRO A 183 -10.10 -10.96 0.12
CA PRO A 183 -10.56 -11.05 1.49
C PRO A 183 -11.96 -10.44 1.67
N PRO A 184 -12.76 -10.90 2.66
CA PRO A 184 -14.06 -10.32 2.94
C PRO A 184 -13.96 -8.86 3.40
N GLY A 185 -14.89 -8.06 2.89
CA GLY A 185 -14.99 -6.65 3.24
C GLY A 185 -13.99 -5.76 2.50
N VAL A 186 -13.54 -6.14 1.32
CA VAL A 186 -12.75 -5.25 0.45
C VAL A 186 -13.59 -4.02 0.07
N GLU A 187 -12.94 -2.87 -0.03
CA GLU A 187 -13.59 -1.59 -0.31
C GLU A 187 -13.44 -1.17 -1.77
N GLU A 188 -14.33 -0.27 -2.22
CA GLU A 188 -14.20 0.39 -3.52
C GLU A 188 -12.83 1.08 -3.63
N GLY A 189 -12.15 0.91 -4.75
CA GLY A 189 -10.84 1.50 -5.01
C GLY A 189 -9.66 0.82 -4.30
N ALA A 190 -9.88 -0.21 -3.48
CA ALA A 190 -8.80 -0.96 -2.85
C ALA A 190 -7.85 -1.55 -3.90
N ARG A 191 -6.54 -1.60 -3.59
CA ARG A 191 -5.52 -2.17 -4.47
C ARG A 191 -5.00 -3.49 -3.87
N ILE A 192 -5.03 -4.53 -4.67
CA ILE A 192 -4.45 -5.84 -4.32
C ILE A 192 -3.16 -5.99 -5.10
N ARG A 193 -2.03 -6.15 -4.40
CA ARG A 193 -0.72 -6.36 -4.99
C ARG A 193 -0.51 -7.84 -5.30
N LEU A 194 -0.15 -8.15 -6.52
CA LEU A 194 0.21 -9.47 -7.00
C LEU A 194 1.70 -9.43 -7.39
N ALA A 195 2.54 -9.87 -6.46
CA ALA A 195 3.99 -9.74 -6.57
C ALA A 195 4.55 -10.50 -7.78
N GLY A 196 5.44 -9.84 -8.54
CA GLY A 196 6.11 -10.42 -9.71
C GLY A 196 5.19 -10.70 -10.91
N LYS A 197 3.98 -10.11 -10.94
CA LYS A 197 3.00 -10.25 -12.03
C LYS A 197 2.90 -9.01 -12.93
N GLY A 198 3.81 -8.06 -12.77
CA GLY A 198 3.99 -6.91 -13.65
C GLY A 198 4.73 -7.24 -14.94
N GLY A 199 5.28 -6.23 -15.62
CA GLY A 199 6.10 -6.41 -16.81
C GLY A 199 7.38 -7.21 -16.53
N GLU A 200 7.94 -7.80 -17.58
CA GLU A 200 9.21 -8.53 -17.45
C GLU A 200 10.39 -7.55 -17.25
N GLY A 201 11.33 -7.95 -16.41
CA GLY A 201 12.58 -7.21 -16.24
C GLY A 201 13.54 -7.41 -17.41
N ILE A 202 14.37 -6.42 -17.67
CA ILE A 202 15.37 -6.44 -18.74
C ILE A 202 16.69 -6.99 -18.18
N ALA A 203 17.43 -7.73 -19.00
CA ALA A 203 18.76 -8.29 -18.67
C ALA A 203 18.78 -9.13 -17.37
N GLY A 204 17.74 -9.92 -17.11
CA GLY A 204 17.64 -10.75 -15.90
C GLY A 204 17.19 -9.99 -14.66
N GLY A 205 16.69 -8.76 -14.80
CA GLY A 205 16.06 -8.04 -13.71
C GLY A 205 14.75 -8.69 -13.25
N PRO A 206 14.30 -8.43 -12.01
CA PRO A 206 13.04 -8.97 -11.50
C PRO A 206 11.84 -8.40 -12.27
N ALA A 207 10.76 -9.17 -12.37
CA ALA A 207 9.50 -8.66 -12.89
C ALA A 207 8.91 -7.63 -11.93
N GLY A 208 8.18 -6.63 -12.47
CA GLY A 208 7.37 -5.71 -11.69
C GLY A 208 6.17 -6.38 -11.03
N ASP A 209 5.32 -5.61 -10.39
CA ASP A 209 4.11 -6.08 -9.72
C ASP A 209 2.84 -5.75 -10.51
N LEU A 210 1.80 -6.56 -10.34
CA LEU A 210 0.47 -6.25 -10.87
C LEU A 210 -0.42 -5.75 -9.71
N TYR A 211 -1.01 -4.58 -9.89
CA TYR A 211 -1.97 -4.01 -8.95
C TYR A 211 -3.39 -4.15 -9.50
N ALA A 212 -4.19 -5.00 -8.86
CA ALA A 212 -5.61 -5.11 -9.18
C ALA A 212 -6.40 -4.07 -8.38
N ARG A 213 -6.96 -3.07 -9.08
CA ARG A 213 -7.82 -2.04 -8.48
C ARG A 213 -9.27 -2.53 -8.45
N ILE A 214 -9.81 -2.63 -7.25
CA ILE A 214 -11.15 -3.15 -7.01
C ILE A 214 -12.22 -2.12 -7.40
N HIS A 215 -13.22 -2.58 -8.12
CA HIS A 215 -14.45 -1.86 -8.40
C HIS A 215 -15.64 -2.68 -7.94
N VAL A 216 -16.44 -2.16 -6.99
CA VAL A 216 -17.59 -2.87 -6.40
C VAL A 216 -18.88 -2.42 -7.06
N GLN A 217 -19.62 -3.36 -7.63
CA GLN A 217 -20.95 -3.09 -8.17
C GLN A 217 -21.94 -2.79 -7.04
N LYS A 218 -22.81 -1.80 -7.27
CA LYS A 218 -23.90 -1.48 -6.33
C LYS A 218 -24.92 -2.62 -6.28
N HIS A 219 -25.42 -2.92 -5.08
CA HIS A 219 -26.53 -3.84 -4.91
C HIS A 219 -27.87 -3.10 -4.88
N LYS A 220 -28.93 -3.73 -5.39
CA LYS A 220 -30.27 -3.09 -5.49
C LYS A 220 -30.90 -2.82 -4.12
N ALA A 221 -30.71 -3.73 -3.16
CA ALA A 221 -31.35 -3.67 -1.85
C ALA A 221 -30.36 -3.40 -0.71
N PHE A 222 -29.18 -4.02 -0.73
CA PHE A 222 -28.19 -3.84 0.32
C PHE A 222 -27.35 -2.59 0.11
N LYS A 223 -27.07 -1.88 1.20
CA LYS A 223 -26.08 -0.82 1.28
C LYS A 223 -25.05 -1.19 2.34
N ARG A 224 -23.84 -0.68 2.20
CA ARG A 224 -22.75 -0.94 3.15
C ARG A 224 -22.29 0.37 3.79
N ASP A 225 -22.07 0.31 5.10
CA ASP A 225 -21.45 1.36 5.91
C ASP A 225 -20.36 0.73 6.77
N GLY A 226 -19.11 0.93 6.37
CA GLY A 226 -17.96 0.28 6.98
C GLY A 226 -18.09 -1.25 6.92
N ARG A 227 -18.27 -1.89 8.06
CA ARG A 227 -18.48 -3.34 8.17
C ARG A 227 -19.95 -3.75 8.32
N ASN A 228 -20.83 -2.77 8.52
CA ASN A 228 -22.24 -3.02 8.66
C ASN A 228 -22.95 -2.97 7.30
N LEU A 229 -24.05 -3.71 7.22
CA LEU A 229 -24.95 -3.68 6.07
C LEU A 229 -26.28 -3.07 6.48
N THR A 230 -26.96 -2.47 5.54
CA THR A 230 -28.32 -1.98 5.72
C THR A 230 -29.22 -2.54 4.62
N LEU A 231 -30.46 -2.89 5.00
CA LEU A 231 -31.48 -3.45 4.14
C LEU A 231 -32.82 -2.84 4.50
N ASP A 232 -33.54 -2.30 3.54
CA ASP A 232 -34.93 -1.86 3.70
C ASP A 232 -35.86 -3.07 3.45
N VAL A 233 -36.70 -3.42 4.44
CA VAL A 233 -37.61 -4.55 4.34
C VAL A 233 -39.06 -4.03 4.37
N PRO A 234 -39.83 -4.24 3.29
CA PRO A 234 -41.24 -3.90 3.28
C PRO A 234 -42.05 -4.92 4.09
N ILE A 235 -42.93 -4.42 4.94
CA ILE A 235 -43.93 -5.21 5.65
C ILE A 235 -45.33 -4.57 5.44
N SER A 236 -46.36 -5.34 5.65
CA SER A 236 -47.75 -4.83 5.62
C SER A 236 -48.12 -4.11 6.93
N ILE A 237 -49.16 -3.32 6.92
CA ILE A 237 -49.71 -2.69 8.12
C ILE A 237 -50.12 -3.75 9.15
N ALA A 238 -50.75 -4.84 8.72
CA ALA A 238 -51.15 -5.93 9.60
C ALA A 238 -49.95 -6.54 10.32
N GLU A 239 -48.88 -6.85 9.61
CA GLU A 239 -47.61 -7.39 10.20
C GLU A 239 -46.95 -6.35 11.14
N ALA A 240 -47.08 -5.05 10.86
CA ALA A 240 -46.55 -4.04 11.76
C ALA A 240 -47.32 -3.94 13.06
N ILE A 241 -48.62 -4.10 13.02
CA ILE A 241 -49.50 -4.05 14.19
C ILE A 241 -49.43 -5.34 15.03
N THR A 242 -49.59 -6.50 14.37
CA THR A 242 -49.68 -7.81 15.07
C THR A 242 -48.33 -8.43 15.37
N GLY A 243 -47.27 -7.92 14.78
CA GLY A 243 -45.99 -8.58 14.71
C GLY A 243 -45.95 -9.68 13.66
N ALA A 244 -44.76 -10.02 13.21
CA ALA A 244 -44.56 -11.05 12.20
C ALA A 244 -43.19 -11.72 12.34
N GLU A 245 -43.05 -12.90 11.76
CA GLU A 245 -41.77 -13.52 11.50
C GLU A 245 -41.51 -13.49 9.99
N VAL A 246 -40.50 -12.74 9.56
CA VAL A 246 -40.23 -12.47 8.16
C VAL A 246 -38.94 -13.16 7.73
N ASP A 247 -39.02 -14.04 6.74
CA ASP A 247 -37.86 -14.69 6.17
C ASP A 247 -37.09 -13.75 5.23
N LEU A 248 -35.87 -13.44 5.60
CA LEU A 248 -34.97 -12.57 4.83
C LEU A 248 -33.89 -13.38 4.13
N ALA A 249 -33.72 -13.13 2.84
CA ALA A 249 -32.51 -13.56 2.12
C ALA A 249 -31.39 -12.56 2.43
N THR A 250 -30.38 -13.03 3.19
CA THR A 250 -29.15 -12.27 3.43
C THR A 250 -28.06 -12.71 2.44
N LEU A 251 -26.90 -12.05 2.47
CA LEU A 251 -25.80 -12.40 1.55
C LEU A 251 -25.19 -13.78 1.88
N ASP A 252 -25.32 -14.25 3.10
CA ASP A 252 -24.78 -15.54 3.61
C ASP A 252 -25.84 -16.59 3.93
N GLY A 253 -27.05 -16.45 3.37
CA GLY A 253 -28.14 -17.40 3.55
C GLY A 253 -29.46 -16.76 4.00
N ARG A 254 -30.42 -17.57 4.42
CA ARG A 254 -31.72 -17.11 4.93
C ARG A 254 -31.68 -16.94 6.45
N VAL A 255 -32.36 -15.93 6.93
CA VAL A 255 -32.51 -15.63 8.37
C VAL A 255 -33.95 -15.23 8.64
N SER A 256 -34.57 -15.78 9.69
CA SER A 256 -35.85 -15.30 10.17
C SER A 256 -35.69 -14.05 11.03
N LEU A 257 -36.41 -12.98 10.68
CA LEU A 257 -36.46 -11.72 11.40
C LEU A 257 -37.79 -11.64 12.17
N LYS A 258 -37.71 -11.56 13.48
CA LYS A 258 -38.90 -11.31 14.31
C LYS A 258 -39.17 -9.82 14.38
N VAL A 259 -40.31 -9.41 13.85
CA VAL A 259 -40.87 -8.06 13.95
C VAL A 259 -41.80 -8.00 15.14
N PRO A 260 -41.53 -7.20 16.16
CA PRO A 260 -42.42 -7.04 17.30
C PRO A 260 -43.77 -6.43 16.91
N PRO A 261 -44.87 -6.72 17.62
CA PRO A 261 -46.12 -6.02 17.43
C PRO A 261 -45.97 -4.53 17.78
N GLY A 262 -46.70 -3.68 17.05
CA GLY A 262 -46.60 -2.22 17.21
C GLY A 262 -45.30 -1.63 16.66
N THR A 263 -44.72 -2.21 15.61
CA THR A 263 -43.49 -1.74 15.00
C THR A 263 -43.76 -0.56 14.06
N ASP A 264 -43.17 0.59 14.33
CA ASP A 264 -43.26 1.79 13.49
C ASP A 264 -42.46 1.69 12.21
N GLY A 265 -42.90 2.44 11.21
CA GLY A 265 -42.13 2.66 9.97
C GLY A 265 -40.83 3.40 10.23
N GLY A 266 -39.73 2.85 9.70
CA GLY A 266 -38.38 3.36 9.97
C GLY A 266 -37.67 2.70 11.14
N THR A 267 -38.35 1.86 11.93
CA THR A 267 -37.71 1.06 13.01
C THR A 267 -36.52 0.27 12.45
N ARG A 268 -35.41 0.31 13.16
CA ARG A 268 -34.18 -0.42 12.80
C ARG A 268 -33.99 -1.63 13.71
N LEU A 269 -34.03 -2.80 13.11
CA LEU A 269 -33.77 -4.08 13.78
C LEU A 269 -32.35 -4.54 13.44
N ARG A 270 -31.62 -5.04 14.44
CA ARG A 270 -30.22 -5.47 14.30
C ARG A 270 -30.09 -6.98 14.27
N LEU A 271 -29.53 -7.50 13.21
CA LEU A 271 -29.09 -8.89 13.09
C LEU A 271 -27.58 -8.97 13.30
N ARG A 272 -27.18 -9.43 14.48
CA ARG A 272 -25.76 -9.48 14.88
C ARG A 272 -24.97 -10.43 14.00
N GLY A 273 -23.76 -10.01 13.60
CA GLY A 273 -22.83 -10.83 12.83
C GLY A 273 -23.24 -11.09 11.38
N LYS A 274 -24.35 -10.48 10.89
CA LYS A 274 -24.86 -10.65 9.52
C LYS A 274 -24.41 -9.53 8.55
N GLY A 275 -23.39 -8.76 8.93
CA GLY A 275 -22.69 -7.80 8.07
C GLY A 275 -21.50 -8.43 7.33
N VAL A 276 -20.42 -7.68 7.20
CA VAL A 276 -19.15 -8.20 6.65
C VAL A 276 -18.58 -9.26 7.61
N PRO A 277 -18.23 -10.46 7.13
CA PRO A 277 -17.67 -11.54 7.97
C PRO A 277 -16.39 -11.11 8.71
N ALA A 278 -16.12 -11.74 9.85
CA ALA A 278 -14.85 -11.55 10.56
C ALA A 278 -13.66 -11.94 9.68
N HIS A 279 -12.60 -11.14 9.73
CA HIS A 279 -11.37 -11.44 9.00
C HIS A 279 -10.14 -10.92 9.74
N GLY A 280 -9.17 -11.79 10.01
CA GLY A 280 -8.00 -11.48 10.81
C GLY A 280 -8.40 -10.98 12.20
N LYS A 281 -7.93 -9.78 12.59
CA LYS A 281 -8.27 -9.14 13.87
C LYS A 281 -9.57 -8.32 13.83
N ARG A 282 -10.24 -8.23 12.69
CA ARG A 282 -11.46 -7.44 12.53
C ARG A 282 -12.69 -8.29 12.81
N PRO A 283 -13.57 -7.92 13.76
CA PRO A 283 -14.79 -8.67 14.08
C PRO A 283 -15.80 -8.61 12.94
N ALA A 284 -16.79 -9.48 12.95
CA ALA A 284 -17.92 -9.40 12.03
C ALA A 284 -18.71 -8.11 12.24
N GLY A 285 -19.24 -7.57 11.15
CA GLY A 285 -20.22 -6.48 11.18
C GLY A 285 -21.64 -7.01 11.38
N ASP A 286 -22.60 -6.11 11.45
CA ASP A 286 -24.02 -6.41 11.65
C ASP A 286 -24.85 -6.02 10.42
N LEU A 287 -26.02 -6.65 10.30
CA LEU A 287 -27.04 -6.21 9.34
C LEU A 287 -28.13 -5.43 10.09
N TYR A 288 -28.35 -4.20 9.66
CA TYR A 288 -29.45 -3.34 10.13
C TYR A 288 -30.58 -3.40 9.12
N VAL A 289 -31.73 -3.89 9.56
CA VAL A 289 -32.96 -3.96 8.78
C VAL A 289 -33.81 -2.78 9.14
N THR A 290 -34.14 -1.93 8.17
CA THR A 290 -35.06 -0.82 8.34
C THR A 290 -36.44 -1.22 7.85
N ILE A 291 -37.43 -1.18 8.72
CA ILE A 291 -38.80 -1.53 8.40
C ILE A 291 -39.45 -0.44 7.56
N ARG A 292 -40.06 -0.84 6.44
CA ARG A 292 -40.81 0.00 5.53
C ARG A 292 -42.25 -0.48 5.44
N ILE A 293 -43.17 0.17 6.13
CA ILE A 293 -44.61 -0.16 6.05
C ILE A 293 -45.11 0.16 4.64
N ARG A 294 -45.76 -0.84 4.02
CA ARG A 294 -46.40 -0.71 2.71
C ARG A 294 -47.90 -0.65 2.86
N VAL A 295 -48.49 0.40 2.29
CA VAL A 295 -49.95 0.61 2.27
C VAL A 295 -50.48 0.09 0.94
N PRO A 296 -51.57 -0.71 0.95
CA PRO A 296 -52.26 -1.12 -0.28
C PRO A 296 -52.78 0.12 -1.05
N LYS A 297 -52.58 0.12 -2.36
CA LYS A 297 -52.99 1.27 -3.21
C LYS A 297 -54.48 1.32 -3.52
N LYS A 298 -55.16 0.19 -3.41
CA LYS A 298 -56.58 0.05 -3.70
C LYS A 298 -57.26 -0.74 -2.58
N LEU A 299 -58.33 -0.21 -2.07
CA LEU A 299 -59.22 -0.86 -1.11
C LEU A 299 -60.64 -0.78 -1.71
N ASP A 300 -61.47 -1.80 -1.49
CA ASP A 300 -62.88 -1.71 -1.72
C ASP A 300 -63.57 -0.91 -0.60
N ASP A 301 -64.85 -0.59 -0.77
CA ASP A 301 -65.53 0.28 0.17
C ASP A 301 -65.74 -0.37 1.56
N ALA A 302 -65.87 -1.69 1.64
CA ALA A 302 -65.97 -2.41 2.89
C ALA A 302 -64.63 -2.38 3.65
N GLN A 303 -63.55 -2.64 2.95
CA GLN A 303 -62.17 -2.56 3.52
C GLN A 303 -61.85 -1.15 4.01
N ARG A 304 -62.19 -0.12 3.24
CA ARG A 304 -61.99 1.28 3.63
C ARG A 304 -62.71 1.60 4.95
N LYS A 305 -63.95 1.22 5.06
CA LYS A 305 -64.75 1.47 6.25
C LYS A 305 -64.13 0.81 7.51
N ILE A 306 -63.65 -0.42 7.39
CA ILE A 306 -62.98 -1.11 8.48
C ILE A 306 -61.68 -0.40 8.90
N VAL A 307 -60.93 0.09 7.93
CA VAL A 307 -59.66 0.81 8.21
C VAL A 307 -59.93 2.17 8.90
N GLU A 308 -61.00 2.89 8.47
CA GLU A 308 -61.40 4.14 9.11
C GLU A 308 -61.86 3.89 10.56
N GLU A 309 -62.70 2.89 10.81
CA GLU A 309 -63.16 2.53 12.13
C GLU A 309 -62.01 2.12 13.09
N LEU A 310 -60.95 1.52 12.58
CA LEU A 310 -59.83 1.05 13.41
C LEU A 310 -58.83 2.14 13.78
N PHE A 311 -58.66 3.21 12.95
CA PHE A 311 -57.53 4.12 13.06
C PHE A 311 -57.88 5.60 13.16
N ASP A 312 -59.14 5.97 13.16
CA ASP A 312 -59.58 7.37 13.09
C ASP A 312 -59.19 8.19 14.34
N GLU A 313 -59.29 7.57 15.52
CA GLU A 313 -58.96 8.24 16.80
C GLU A 313 -57.43 8.39 17.00
N ASP A 314 -56.64 7.47 16.52
CA ASP A 314 -55.19 7.49 16.70
C ASP A 314 -54.50 8.59 15.86
N ALA A 315 -55.01 8.86 14.68
CA ALA A 315 -54.43 9.85 13.77
C ALA A 315 -54.48 11.27 14.33
N ALA A 316 -55.53 11.64 15.05
CA ALA A 316 -55.67 12.93 15.73
C ALA A 316 -54.62 13.07 16.86
N ARG A 317 -54.48 12.01 17.70
CA ARG A 317 -53.57 11.97 18.83
C ARG A 317 -52.10 12.10 18.42
N TRP A 318 -51.67 11.44 17.34
CA TRP A 318 -50.28 11.52 16.86
C TRP A 318 -49.91 12.91 16.29
N ARG A 319 -50.90 13.74 15.92
CA ARG A 319 -50.66 15.10 15.41
C ARG A 319 -50.62 16.15 16.52
N GLU A 320 -51.19 15.86 17.69
CA GLU A 320 -51.15 16.80 18.84
C GLU A 320 -49.71 17.11 19.26
N ASP A 321 -48.78 16.16 19.16
CA ASP A 321 -47.37 16.35 19.46
C ASP A 321 -46.64 17.29 18.46
N LEU A 322 -47.23 17.59 17.31
CA LEU A 322 -46.66 18.49 16.31
C LEU A 322 -47.02 19.96 16.54
N GLY A 323 -47.76 20.29 17.61
CA GLY A 323 -48.16 21.66 18.00
C GLY A 323 -49.13 22.33 17.01
N GLN A 324 -49.97 21.56 16.32
CA GLN A 324 -51.04 22.03 15.45
C GLN A 324 -52.41 21.89 16.10
#